data_b7c8d2b22a4f682cfe507ce3ec1482c5
#
_entry.id   b7c8d2b22a4f682cfe507ce3ec1482c5
#
_cell.length_a   1.000
_cell.length_b   1.000
_cell.length_c   1.000
_cell.angle_alpha   90.00
_cell.angle_beta   90.00
_cell.angle_gamma   90.00
#
_symmetry.space_group_name_H-M   'P 1'
#
loop_
_entity.id
_entity.type
_entity.pdbx_description
1 polymer ?
#
loop_
_entity_poly.entity_id
_entity_poly.type
_entity_poly.pdbx_seq_one_letter_code
_entity_poly.pdbx_strand_id
1 'polypeptide(L)'
;MVQIPNISHDPMTIKPNERATNATAFTVCIMRYNNATWAERTAWLAENPDYACIYKSPVPIKSDIPYEAPLFVLEMNNDTNQIMGIGRIVNEIRADRSYRIYADQNYNRYTYLGRQRLDRDGIMQSRANARIIETLERMLFYGGRHAKRGQGIHELPARIRNNRSGYSFTQFCSNLFTSCVSK
;
A
#
# COMPACT_ATOMS: atom_id res chain seq x y z
N MET A 1 -49.92 -36.07 -47.65
CA MET A 1 -48.55 -36.47 -47.22
C MET A 1 -47.82 -35.20 -46.90
N VAL A 2 -47.76 -34.83 -45.59
CA VAL A 2 -47.12 -33.61 -45.13
C VAL A 2 -45.80 -34.04 -44.48
N GLN A 3 -44.68 -33.55 -45.03
CA GLN A 3 -43.35 -33.81 -44.50
C GLN A 3 -43.08 -32.89 -43.30
N ILE A 4 -42.65 -33.49 -42.19
CA ILE A 4 -42.19 -32.79 -40.94
C ILE A 4 -40.71 -32.56 -41.09
N PRO A 5 -40.20 -31.31 -40.85
CA PRO A 5 -38.75 -31.08 -40.87
C PRO A 5 -38.10 -31.55 -39.56
N ASN A 6 -36.97 -32.22 -39.75
CA ASN A 6 -36.10 -32.78 -38.72
C ASN A 6 -35.36 -31.66 -38.01
N ILE A 7 -35.58 -31.45 -36.68
CA ILE A 7 -34.87 -30.49 -35.86
C ILE A 7 -33.66 -31.23 -35.26
N SER A 8 -32.49 -30.93 -35.77
CA SER A 8 -31.22 -31.36 -35.20
C SER A 8 -30.97 -30.58 -33.91
N HIS A 9 -30.91 -31.29 -32.76
CA HIS A 9 -30.43 -30.76 -31.51
C HIS A 9 -28.89 -30.68 -31.53
N ASP A 10 -28.36 -29.47 -31.65
CA ASP A 10 -26.97 -29.21 -31.30
C ASP A 10 -26.78 -29.21 -29.78
N PRO A 11 -25.82 -29.96 -29.22
CA PRO A 11 -25.52 -29.89 -27.80
C PRO A 11 -24.83 -28.56 -27.50
N MET A 12 -25.50 -27.71 -26.73
CA MET A 12 -24.90 -26.50 -26.12
C MET A 12 -23.65 -26.88 -25.32
N THR A 13 -22.49 -26.61 -25.90
CA THR A 13 -21.22 -26.66 -25.21
C THR A 13 -21.19 -25.51 -24.20
N ILE A 14 -21.47 -25.80 -22.93
CA ILE A 14 -21.30 -24.87 -21.82
C ILE A 14 -19.80 -24.65 -21.66
N LYS A 15 -19.31 -23.50 -22.13
CA LYS A 15 -17.94 -23.06 -21.81
C LYS A 15 -17.82 -22.89 -20.30
N PRO A 16 -16.81 -23.49 -19.66
CA PRO A 16 -16.57 -23.20 -18.22
C PRO A 16 -16.31 -21.72 -18.08
N ASN A 17 -17.06 -21.09 -17.19
CA ASN A 17 -16.90 -19.70 -16.79
C ASN A 17 -15.53 -19.58 -16.12
N GLU A 18 -14.51 -19.16 -16.84
CA GLU A 18 -13.23 -18.73 -16.30
C GLU A 18 -13.47 -17.46 -15.48
N ARG A 19 -13.92 -17.63 -14.25
CA ARG A 19 -13.66 -16.65 -13.20
C ARG A 19 -12.16 -16.69 -12.94
N ALA A 20 -11.40 -16.03 -13.80
CA ALA A 20 -10.08 -15.57 -13.45
C ALA A 20 -10.25 -14.78 -12.14
N THR A 21 -9.79 -15.34 -11.05
CA THR A 21 -9.58 -14.62 -9.80
C THR A 21 -8.52 -13.57 -10.12
N ASN A 22 -8.94 -12.38 -10.56
CA ASN A 22 -8.09 -11.20 -10.60
C ASN A 22 -7.71 -10.93 -9.15
N ALA A 23 -6.64 -11.56 -8.67
CA ALA A 23 -5.99 -11.17 -7.45
C ALA A 23 -5.61 -9.70 -7.66
N THR A 24 -6.33 -8.78 -6.99
CA THR A 24 -6.11 -7.35 -7.12
C THR A 24 -4.64 -7.07 -6.79
N ALA A 25 -3.88 -6.63 -7.78
CA ALA A 25 -2.45 -6.40 -7.63
C ALA A 25 -2.20 -5.33 -6.58
N PHE A 26 -1.26 -5.57 -5.67
CA PHE A 26 -0.87 -4.57 -4.68
C PHE A 26 -0.31 -3.32 -5.35
N THR A 27 -0.71 -2.16 -4.84
CA THR A 27 -0.12 -0.87 -5.21
C THR A 27 0.84 -0.41 -4.12
N VAL A 28 2.04 0.03 -4.51
CA VAL A 28 2.99 0.64 -3.57
C VAL A 28 2.72 2.13 -3.48
N CYS A 29 2.49 2.60 -2.27
CA CYS A 29 2.22 3.99 -1.94
C CYS A 29 3.29 4.55 -0.99
N ILE A 30 3.30 5.87 -0.82
CA ILE A 30 4.13 6.58 0.13
C ILE A 30 3.25 7.44 1.05
N MET A 31 3.63 7.52 2.32
CA MET A 31 3.08 8.45 3.31
C MET A 31 4.23 9.20 3.98
N ARG A 32 4.05 10.49 4.23
CA ARG A 32 5.10 11.37 4.74
C ARG A 32 4.83 11.79 6.16
N TYR A 33 5.90 11.80 6.94
CA TYR A 33 5.94 12.24 8.34
C TYR A 33 7.10 13.22 8.52
N ASN A 34 7.00 14.04 9.54
CA ASN A 34 8.10 14.65 10.24
C ASN A 34 8.28 13.99 11.62
N ASN A 35 9.26 14.38 12.39
CA ASN A 35 9.50 13.77 13.71
C ASN A 35 8.31 13.94 14.65
N ALA A 36 7.62 15.09 14.63
CA ALA A 36 6.47 15.35 15.50
C ALA A 36 5.29 14.41 15.15
N THR A 37 4.86 14.38 13.88
CA THR A 37 3.76 13.51 13.44
C THR A 37 4.10 12.03 13.55
N TRP A 38 5.38 11.67 13.43
CA TRP A 38 5.84 10.31 13.68
C TRP A 38 5.68 9.92 15.14
N ALA A 39 6.07 10.81 16.08
CA ALA A 39 5.92 10.58 17.52
C ALA A 39 4.44 10.46 17.92
N GLU A 40 3.57 11.36 17.45
CA GLU A 40 2.12 11.31 17.72
C GLU A 40 1.50 10.00 17.25
N ARG A 41 1.83 9.57 16.02
CA ARG A 41 1.38 8.28 15.47
C ARG A 41 1.87 7.11 16.32
N THR A 42 3.13 7.13 16.73
CA THR A 42 3.75 6.05 17.51
C THR A 42 3.11 5.94 18.90
N ALA A 43 2.87 7.07 19.56
CA ALA A 43 2.17 7.11 20.84
C ALA A 43 0.76 6.52 20.72
N TRP A 44 -0.01 6.90 19.68
CA TRP A 44 -1.33 6.35 19.46
C TRP A 44 -1.31 4.84 19.25
N LEU A 45 -0.36 4.30 18.50
CA LEU A 45 -0.25 2.86 18.27
C LEU A 45 0.12 2.09 19.54
N ALA A 46 0.92 2.67 20.43
CA ALA A 46 1.23 2.06 21.73
C ALA A 46 -0.02 1.88 22.61
N GLU A 47 -0.99 2.78 22.49
CA GLU A 47 -2.29 2.70 23.19
C GLU A 47 -3.32 1.83 22.46
N ASN A 48 -3.07 1.45 21.21
CA ASN A 48 -4.01 0.70 20.35
C ASN A 48 -3.31 -0.52 19.70
N PRO A 49 -2.93 -1.53 20.49
CA PRO A 49 -2.09 -2.65 20.03
C PRO A 49 -2.76 -3.59 19.00
N ASP A 50 -4.08 -3.50 18.82
CA ASP A 50 -4.81 -4.26 17.78
C ASP A 50 -4.42 -3.85 16.35
N TYR A 51 -3.77 -2.70 16.20
CA TYR A 51 -3.35 -2.16 14.91
C TYR A 51 -1.83 -2.08 14.82
N ALA A 52 -1.28 -2.59 13.72
CA ALA A 52 0.15 -2.48 13.44
C ALA A 52 0.51 -1.14 12.76
N CYS A 53 -0.43 -0.55 12.02
CA CYS A 53 -0.24 0.75 11.39
C CYS A 53 -1.54 1.54 11.27
N ILE A 54 -1.41 2.86 11.30
CA ILE A 54 -2.47 3.81 11.05
C ILE A 54 -1.95 4.95 10.18
N TYR A 55 -2.76 5.33 9.21
CA TYR A 55 -2.49 6.44 8.32
C TYR A 55 -3.64 7.41 8.35
N LYS A 56 -3.33 8.68 8.63
CA LYS A 56 -4.31 9.75 8.62
C LYS A 56 -3.91 10.82 7.64
N SER A 57 -4.90 11.34 6.92
CA SER A 57 -4.67 12.22 5.80
C SER A 57 -5.72 13.32 5.72
N PRO A 58 -5.35 14.55 5.32
CA PRO A 58 -6.31 15.62 5.04
C PRO A 58 -7.12 15.38 3.76
N VAL A 59 -6.64 14.51 2.89
CA VAL A 59 -7.26 14.16 1.61
C VAL A 59 -7.40 12.65 1.48
N PRO A 60 -8.42 12.13 0.80
CA PRO A 60 -8.55 10.69 0.58
C PRO A 60 -7.47 10.19 -0.41
N ILE A 61 -7.26 8.89 -0.43
CA ILE A 61 -6.51 8.23 -1.51
C ILE A 61 -7.23 8.52 -2.83
N LYS A 62 -6.47 8.78 -3.89
CA LYS A 62 -7.03 9.12 -5.19
C LYS A 62 -7.93 8.01 -5.74
N SER A 63 -8.94 8.41 -6.49
CA SER A 63 -9.96 7.52 -7.06
C SER A 63 -9.44 6.58 -8.17
N ASP A 64 -8.23 6.82 -8.70
CA ASP A 64 -7.56 5.91 -9.63
C ASP A 64 -7.05 4.62 -8.95
N ILE A 65 -6.94 4.62 -7.61
CA ILE A 65 -6.71 3.41 -6.82
C ILE A 65 -8.08 2.88 -6.37
N PRO A 66 -8.51 1.70 -6.81
CA PRO A 66 -9.84 1.18 -6.51
C PRO A 66 -10.11 1.08 -5.00
N TYR A 67 -11.38 1.21 -4.62
CA TYR A 67 -11.83 0.89 -3.27
C TYR A 67 -11.51 -0.59 -2.97
N GLU A 68 -11.15 -0.88 -1.72
CA GLU A 68 -10.67 -2.20 -1.26
C GLU A 68 -9.39 -2.72 -1.93
N ALA A 69 -8.72 -1.92 -2.76
CA ALA A 69 -7.41 -2.32 -3.29
C ALA A 69 -6.38 -2.49 -2.15
N PRO A 70 -5.59 -3.58 -2.16
CA PRO A 70 -4.53 -3.77 -1.18
C PRO A 70 -3.33 -2.88 -1.50
N LEU A 71 -2.79 -2.24 -0.45
CA LEU A 71 -1.70 -1.27 -0.56
C LEU A 71 -0.54 -1.62 0.36
N PHE A 72 0.69 -1.42 -0.13
CA PHE A 72 1.88 -1.26 0.69
C PHE A 72 2.18 0.23 0.82
N VAL A 73 2.35 0.71 2.04
CA VAL A 73 2.62 2.12 2.33
C VAL A 73 4.02 2.27 2.92
N LEU A 74 4.93 2.88 2.15
CA LEU A 74 6.26 3.26 2.62
C LEU A 74 6.14 4.48 3.53
N GLU A 75 6.56 4.35 4.77
CA GLU A 75 6.48 5.38 5.80
C GLU A 75 7.72 6.28 5.76
N MET A 76 7.62 7.40 5.06
CA MET A 76 8.73 8.34 4.86
C MET A 76 8.83 9.34 6.02
N ASN A 77 9.95 9.39 6.74
CA ASN A 77 10.26 10.48 7.65
C ASN A 77 11.14 11.53 6.93
N ASN A 78 10.57 12.72 6.72
CA ASN A 78 11.23 13.79 5.96
C ASN A 78 12.38 14.47 6.71
N ASP A 79 12.41 14.40 8.03
CA ASP A 79 13.46 15.02 8.85
C ASP A 79 14.71 14.14 8.87
N THR A 80 14.54 12.82 8.95
CA THR A 80 15.65 11.85 8.96
C THR A 80 16.04 11.39 7.55
N ASN A 81 15.21 11.66 6.53
CA ASN A 81 15.34 11.12 5.16
C ASN A 81 15.38 9.58 5.13
N GLN A 82 14.55 8.95 5.95
CA GLN A 82 14.49 7.50 6.07
C GLN A 82 13.09 6.95 5.84
N ILE A 83 13.02 5.74 5.32
CA ILE A 83 11.81 4.91 5.34
C ILE A 83 11.78 4.21 6.69
N MET A 84 10.81 4.56 7.53
CA MET A 84 10.67 4.07 8.91
C MET A 84 10.03 2.68 8.99
N GLY A 85 9.40 2.24 7.92
CA GLY A 85 8.73 0.95 7.83
C GLY A 85 7.84 0.86 6.60
N ILE A 86 7.16 -0.27 6.48
CA ILE A 86 6.19 -0.54 5.41
C ILE A 86 4.94 -1.12 6.07
N GLY A 87 3.81 -0.43 5.94
CA GLY A 87 2.52 -0.95 6.37
C GLY A 87 1.74 -1.59 5.22
N ARG A 88 0.88 -2.54 5.55
CA ARG A 88 -0.08 -3.15 4.63
C ARG A 88 -1.49 -2.77 5.05
N ILE A 89 -2.21 -2.13 4.15
CA ILE A 89 -3.61 -1.71 4.35
C ILE A 89 -4.46 -2.09 3.15
N VAL A 90 -5.76 -1.86 3.31
CA VAL A 90 -6.74 -1.85 2.21
C VAL A 90 -7.18 -0.40 2.00
N ASN A 91 -7.46 0.01 0.76
CA ASN A 91 -8.02 1.33 0.45
C ASN A 91 -9.48 1.42 0.91
N GLU A 92 -9.67 1.42 2.22
CA GLU A 92 -10.97 1.54 2.88
C GLU A 92 -10.88 2.61 3.97
N ILE A 93 -11.71 3.65 3.87
CA ILE A 93 -11.76 4.70 4.88
C ILE A 93 -12.49 4.16 6.10
N ARG A 94 -11.85 4.25 7.27
CA ARG A 94 -12.46 3.91 8.56
C ARG A 94 -13.18 5.10 9.13
N ALA A 95 -14.51 4.99 9.24
CA ALA A 95 -15.39 6.01 9.76
C ALA A 95 -16.24 5.52 10.95
N ASP A 96 -15.92 4.36 11.49
CA ASP A 96 -16.62 3.72 12.61
C ASP A 96 -16.51 4.52 13.92
N ARG A 97 -15.44 5.29 14.09
CA ARG A 97 -15.23 6.21 15.20
C ARG A 97 -14.31 7.36 14.83
N SER A 98 -14.23 8.37 15.69
CA SER A 98 -13.24 9.45 15.53
C SER A 98 -11.87 8.99 16.00
N TYR A 99 -10.92 8.99 15.09
CA TYR A 99 -9.50 8.71 15.38
C TYR A 99 -8.73 10.03 15.44
N ARG A 100 -8.43 10.49 16.64
CA ARG A 100 -7.63 11.72 16.85
C ARG A 100 -6.20 11.33 17.19
N ILE A 101 -5.27 11.59 16.28
CA ILE A 101 -3.87 11.25 16.44
C ILE A 101 -3.03 12.51 16.47
N TYR A 102 -3.25 13.40 15.49
CA TYR A 102 -2.45 14.59 15.32
C TYR A 102 -3.09 15.80 16.01
N ALA A 103 -2.25 16.66 16.59
CA ALA A 103 -2.67 17.94 17.13
C ALA A 103 -3.33 18.81 16.05
N ASP A 104 -2.79 18.80 14.83
CA ASP A 104 -3.44 19.45 13.67
C ASP A 104 -4.61 18.62 13.18
N GLN A 105 -5.82 19.12 13.44
CA GLN A 105 -7.08 18.44 13.11
C GLN A 105 -7.28 18.22 11.60
N ASN A 106 -6.63 18.98 10.74
CA ASN A 106 -6.72 18.80 9.29
C ASN A 106 -6.21 17.44 8.86
N TYR A 107 -5.19 16.92 9.54
CA TYR A 107 -4.62 15.59 9.26
C TYR A 107 -5.48 14.46 9.80
N ASN A 108 -6.52 14.72 10.60
CA ASN A 108 -7.37 13.69 11.20
C ASN A 108 -8.64 13.35 10.38
N ARG A 109 -8.73 13.75 9.10
CA ARG A 109 -9.97 13.60 8.30
C ARG A 109 -10.21 12.17 7.83
N TYR A 110 -9.25 11.60 7.11
CA TYR A 110 -9.37 10.26 6.52
C TYR A 110 -8.46 9.29 7.25
N THR A 111 -9.02 8.14 7.65
CA THR A 111 -8.31 7.13 8.44
C THR A 111 -8.23 5.83 7.67
N TYR A 112 -7.02 5.26 7.62
CA TYR A 112 -6.75 3.92 7.08
C TYR A 112 -5.99 3.11 8.11
N LEU A 113 -6.42 1.88 8.36
CA LEU A 113 -5.87 1.01 9.39
C LEU A 113 -5.29 -0.27 8.79
N GLY A 114 -4.24 -0.79 9.38
CA GLY A 114 -3.64 -2.06 8.99
C GLY A 114 -3.18 -2.88 10.19
N ARG A 115 -3.26 -4.20 10.02
CA ARG A 115 -2.83 -5.19 11.02
C ARG A 115 -1.45 -5.77 10.76
N GLN A 116 -0.80 -5.34 9.69
CA GLN A 116 0.52 -5.81 9.29
C GLN A 116 1.42 -4.63 8.99
N ARG A 117 2.61 -4.64 9.58
CA ARG A 117 3.65 -3.64 9.38
C ARG A 117 5.02 -4.27 9.62
N LEU A 118 5.96 -3.90 8.83
CA LEU A 118 7.37 -4.22 9.01
C LEU A 118 8.10 -2.92 9.37
N ASP A 119 8.82 -2.92 10.49
CA ASP A 119 9.65 -1.79 10.87
C ASP A 119 10.96 -1.78 10.07
N ARG A 120 11.61 -0.62 10.08
CA ARG A 120 12.91 -0.43 9.42
C ARG A 120 13.94 -1.43 9.90
N ASP A 121 14.08 -1.61 11.20
CA ASP A 121 15.15 -2.41 11.78
C ASP A 121 15.03 -3.87 11.33
N GLY A 122 13.83 -4.43 11.34
CA GLY A 122 13.57 -5.77 10.83
C GLY A 122 13.90 -5.92 9.33
N ILE A 123 13.52 -4.93 8.51
CA ILE A 123 13.83 -4.96 7.07
C ILE A 123 15.34 -4.87 6.82
N MET A 124 16.05 -4.02 7.57
CA MET A 124 17.48 -3.76 7.40
C MET A 124 18.40 -4.90 7.87
N GLN A 125 17.90 -5.90 8.58
CA GLN A 125 18.67 -7.09 8.98
C GLN A 125 19.23 -7.85 7.77
N SER A 126 18.50 -7.87 6.66
CA SER A 126 19.00 -8.45 5.41
C SER A 126 19.78 -7.41 4.62
N ARG A 127 21.07 -7.69 4.33
CA ARG A 127 21.92 -6.83 3.50
C ARG A 127 21.32 -6.55 2.11
N ALA A 128 20.62 -7.52 1.53
CA ALA A 128 19.95 -7.35 0.24
C ALA A 128 18.80 -6.35 0.34
N ASN A 129 17.94 -6.49 1.38
CA ASN A 129 16.81 -5.59 1.62
C ASN A 129 17.30 -4.17 1.96
N ALA A 130 18.35 -4.06 2.77
CA ALA A 130 18.95 -2.78 3.13
C ALA A 130 19.37 -1.98 1.88
N ARG A 131 20.05 -2.61 0.92
CA ARG A 131 20.45 -1.96 -0.34
C ARG A 131 19.26 -1.45 -1.15
N ILE A 132 18.14 -2.18 -1.14
CA ILE A 132 16.91 -1.77 -1.85
C ILE A 132 16.27 -0.57 -1.15
N ILE A 133 16.15 -0.61 0.18
CA ILE A 133 15.63 0.51 0.98
C ILE A 133 16.50 1.76 0.80
N GLU A 134 17.82 1.66 0.92
CA GLU A 134 18.75 2.77 0.70
C GLU A 134 18.65 3.35 -0.72
N THR A 135 18.40 2.51 -1.71
CA THR A 135 18.17 2.94 -3.09
C THR A 135 16.87 3.72 -3.21
N LEU A 136 15.78 3.22 -2.61
CA LEU A 136 14.49 3.92 -2.55
C LEU A 136 14.62 5.27 -1.83
N GLU A 137 15.34 5.32 -0.71
CA GLU A 137 15.58 6.54 0.05
C GLU A 137 16.30 7.58 -0.81
N ARG A 138 17.36 7.20 -1.52
CA ARG A 138 18.04 8.11 -2.47
C ARG A 138 17.08 8.66 -3.52
N MET A 139 16.21 7.81 -4.07
CA MET A 139 15.24 8.22 -5.09
C MET A 139 14.10 9.09 -4.55
N LEU A 140 13.69 8.88 -3.30
CA LEU A 140 12.54 9.55 -2.68
C LEU A 140 12.91 10.87 -2.00
N PHE A 141 14.07 10.94 -1.35
CA PHE A 141 14.41 12.08 -0.51
C PHE A 141 15.36 13.09 -1.14
N TYR A 142 16.11 12.70 -2.17
CA TYR A 142 17.18 13.53 -2.73
C TYR A 142 16.93 13.92 -4.19
N GLY A 143 17.64 14.98 -4.61
CA GLY A 143 17.58 15.53 -5.97
C GLY A 143 16.36 16.42 -6.23
N GLY A 144 16.32 17.04 -7.39
CA GLY A 144 15.26 18.00 -7.76
C GLY A 144 13.85 17.41 -7.91
N ARG A 145 13.76 16.08 -8.01
CA ARG A 145 12.48 15.34 -8.12
C ARG A 145 12.15 14.55 -6.86
N HIS A 146 12.66 14.96 -5.68
CA HIS A 146 12.35 14.29 -4.42
C HIS A 146 10.84 14.23 -4.15
N ALA A 147 10.41 13.25 -3.34
CA ALA A 147 9.00 13.01 -3.02
C ALA A 147 8.58 13.56 -1.65
N LYS A 148 9.36 14.47 -1.04
CA LYS A 148 9.11 15.03 0.31
C LYS A 148 7.89 15.93 0.39
N ARG A 149 7.43 16.47 -0.74
CA ARG A 149 6.26 17.37 -0.83
C ARG A 149 4.97 16.60 -1.05
N GLY A 150 3.86 17.16 -0.56
CA GLY A 150 2.52 16.61 -0.68
C GLY A 150 1.98 16.08 0.63
N GLN A 151 0.67 15.85 0.70
CA GLN A 151 -0.07 15.42 1.88
C GLN A 151 -0.82 14.12 1.58
N GLY A 152 -0.91 13.25 2.57
CA GLY A 152 -1.64 11.99 2.46
C GLY A 152 -0.91 10.87 1.77
N ILE A 153 -1.66 9.82 1.46
CA ILE A 153 -1.15 8.62 0.81
C ILE A 153 -1.17 8.83 -0.70
N HIS A 154 -0.02 8.68 -1.32
CA HIS A 154 0.14 8.78 -2.77
C HIS A 154 0.82 7.54 -3.32
N GLU A 155 0.48 7.18 -4.53
CA GLU A 155 1.19 6.13 -5.25
C GLU A 155 2.69 6.46 -5.38
N LEU A 156 3.52 5.44 -5.35
CA LEU A 156 4.96 5.58 -5.59
C LEU A 156 5.19 6.30 -6.93
N PRO A 157 6.01 7.36 -6.98
CA PRO A 157 6.19 8.13 -8.20
C PRO A 157 6.48 7.27 -9.43
N ALA A 158 5.79 7.54 -10.55
CA ALA A 158 5.87 6.73 -11.77
C ALA A 158 7.33 6.51 -12.26
N ARG A 159 8.21 7.52 -12.11
CA ARG A 159 9.63 7.41 -12.44
C ARG A 159 10.39 6.35 -11.62
N ILE A 160 9.90 6.02 -10.42
CA ILE A 160 10.47 4.98 -9.55
C ILE A 160 9.79 3.66 -9.86
N ARG A 161 8.48 3.64 -9.97
CA ARG A 161 7.68 2.46 -10.31
C ARG A 161 8.08 1.88 -11.66
N ASN A 162 8.23 2.73 -12.68
CA ASN A 162 8.61 2.37 -14.05
C ASN A 162 10.12 2.57 -14.28
N ASN A 163 10.95 2.13 -13.33
CA ASN A 163 12.40 2.31 -13.41
C ASN A 163 13.00 1.51 -14.57
N ARG A 164 14.12 2.03 -15.11
CA ARG A 164 14.79 1.44 -16.29
C ARG A 164 15.33 0.02 -16.07
N SER A 165 15.58 -0.38 -14.83
CA SER A 165 16.05 -1.73 -14.49
C SER A 165 14.93 -2.77 -14.51
N GLY A 166 13.66 -2.37 -14.67
CA GLY A 166 12.52 -3.27 -14.58
C GLY A 166 12.28 -3.84 -13.16
N TYR A 167 12.92 -3.27 -12.14
CA TYR A 167 12.79 -3.80 -10.77
C TYR A 167 11.39 -3.55 -10.21
N SER A 168 10.74 -4.61 -9.72
CA SER A 168 9.40 -4.53 -9.14
C SER A 168 9.44 -4.27 -7.64
N PHE A 169 9.17 -3.03 -7.23
CA PHE A 169 9.02 -2.70 -5.80
C PHE A 169 7.76 -3.32 -5.17
N THR A 170 6.73 -3.60 -5.97
CA THR A 170 5.55 -4.35 -5.51
C THR A 170 5.94 -5.77 -5.12
N GLN A 171 6.70 -6.46 -5.97
CA GLN A 171 7.18 -7.82 -5.67
C GLN A 171 8.12 -7.82 -4.46
N PHE A 172 8.98 -6.83 -4.34
CA PHE A 172 9.85 -6.66 -3.16
C PHE A 172 9.02 -6.58 -1.87
N CYS A 173 8.04 -5.69 -1.82
CA CYS A 173 7.16 -5.57 -0.65
C CYS A 173 6.40 -6.87 -0.38
N SER A 174 5.85 -7.52 -1.41
CA SER A 174 5.14 -8.80 -1.27
C SER A 174 6.03 -9.87 -0.65
N ASN A 175 7.27 -9.99 -1.11
CA ASN A 175 8.23 -10.97 -0.60
C ASN A 175 8.57 -10.72 0.88
N LEU A 176 8.73 -9.44 1.28
CA LEU A 176 8.96 -9.08 2.68
C LEU A 176 7.84 -9.58 3.60
N PHE A 177 6.58 -9.30 3.22
CA PHE A 177 5.43 -9.72 4.03
C PHE A 177 5.20 -11.24 4.03
N THR A 178 5.51 -11.93 2.95
CA THR A 178 5.41 -13.41 2.90
C THR A 178 6.46 -14.07 3.79
N SER A 179 7.69 -13.56 3.80
CA SER A 179 8.79 -14.11 4.62
C SER A 179 8.55 -13.97 6.12
N CYS A 180 7.73 -13.00 6.55
CA CYS A 180 7.42 -12.77 7.97
C CYS A 180 6.26 -13.64 8.49
N VAL A 181 5.42 -14.21 7.62
CA VAL A 181 4.30 -15.08 8.02
C VAL A 181 4.78 -16.52 8.28
N SER A 182 5.99 -16.87 7.83
CA SER A 182 6.54 -18.23 7.91
C SER A 182 7.41 -18.47 9.17
N LYS A 183 7.40 -17.53 10.13
CA LYS A 183 8.04 -17.64 11.43
C LYS A 183 7.00 -17.59 12.54
#